data_583474b0ebf8e72204fb4e5829d94674
#
_entry.id   583474b0ebf8e72204fb4e5829d94674
#
_cell.length_a   1.000
_cell.length_b   1.000
_cell.length_c   1.000
_cell.angle_alpha   90.00
_cell.angle_beta   90.00
_cell.angle_gamma   90.00
#
_symmetry.space_group_name_H-M   'P 1'
#
loop_
_entity.id
_entity.type
_entity.pdbx_description
1 polymer ?
#
loop_
_entity_poly.entity_id
_entity_poly.type
_entity_poly.pdbx_seq_one_letter_code
_entity_poly.pdbx_strand_id
1 'polypeptide(L)'
;MIPEILSNEEIRLYPGARGLGDSLFVTTVAREIKKRRPELRVVVETHWQQIFHNNPDFAAAFPFGNRKEKDSFSVSYSDPWPPERKNVLRVICERLGLDDPEVRTYYYPTRDERMKARSIRPPSARPLLVVHPFSGFFAARSKQWDFRHWKQFLELLPPEIETIRFGGVDEPTTPTDRPNHREMVDLDLRIVAALLQTADAFVGQESGLAHLATALGVPSVVIFTGFVPPDVFGYEQNINLAPDLPYAPCWQKDGCPPCKAEICTRAVKPETVCEKALDLLERSRWR
;
A
#
# COMPACT_ATOMS: atom_id res chain seq x y z
N MET A 1 21.58 -24.12 9.22
CA MET A 1 20.82 -24.03 10.49
C MET A 1 19.39 -23.67 10.11
N ILE A 2 18.36 -24.36 10.63
CA ILE A 2 16.96 -24.01 10.35
C ILE A 2 16.64 -22.74 11.13
N PRO A 3 16.10 -21.68 10.50
CA PRO A 3 15.68 -20.47 11.20
C PRO A 3 14.70 -20.78 12.34
N GLU A 4 14.80 -20.08 13.46
CA GLU A 4 13.93 -20.28 14.63
C GLU A 4 12.44 -20.23 14.26
N ILE A 5 12.06 -19.27 13.39
CA ILE A 5 10.69 -19.14 12.91
C ILE A 5 10.16 -20.39 12.19
N LEU A 6 11.04 -21.26 11.69
CA LEU A 6 10.66 -22.49 10.99
C LEU A 6 10.72 -23.74 11.89
N SER A 7 11.10 -23.62 13.16
CA SER A 7 11.29 -24.76 14.07
C SER A 7 10.03 -25.20 14.83
N ASN A 8 8.97 -24.40 14.80
CA ASN A 8 7.73 -24.62 15.53
C ASN A 8 6.66 -25.33 14.69
N GLU A 9 5.59 -25.82 15.32
CA GLU A 9 4.41 -26.37 14.63
C GLU A 9 3.35 -25.30 14.30
N GLU A 10 3.23 -24.30 15.16
CA GLU A 10 2.41 -23.10 14.95
C GLU A 10 3.27 -21.85 15.13
N ILE A 11 3.10 -20.88 14.25
CA ILE A 11 3.78 -19.60 14.26
C ILE A 11 2.75 -18.50 14.34
N ARG A 12 2.98 -17.56 15.27
CA ARG A 12 2.18 -16.37 15.44
C ARG A 12 2.95 -15.13 14.97
N LEU A 13 2.42 -14.48 13.96
CA LEU A 13 2.98 -13.23 13.41
C LEU A 13 2.20 -12.02 13.93
N TYR A 14 2.88 -10.89 14.09
CA TYR A 14 2.23 -9.63 14.34
C TYR A 14 2.96 -8.47 13.64
N PRO A 15 2.24 -7.49 13.07
CA PRO A 15 2.87 -6.34 12.44
C PRO A 15 3.59 -5.46 13.45
N GLY A 16 4.72 -4.90 13.07
CA GLY A 16 5.53 -4.01 13.92
C GLY A 16 4.86 -2.66 14.22
N ALA A 17 3.89 -2.25 13.40
CA ALA A 17 3.09 -1.05 13.60
C ALA A 17 1.62 -1.28 13.23
N ARG A 18 0.76 -0.26 13.49
CA ARG A 18 -0.70 -0.39 13.35
C ARG A 18 -1.22 -0.08 11.94
N GLY A 19 -0.34 0.28 11.01
CA GLY A 19 -0.72 0.68 9.66
C GLY A 19 -1.27 -0.48 8.82
N LEU A 20 -2.11 -0.14 7.84
CA LEU A 20 -2.59 -1.08 6.81
C LEU A 20 -1.41 -1.70 6.05
N GLY A 21 -0.41 -0.88 5.65
CA GLY A 21 0.79 -1.34 4.96
C GLY A 21 1.60 -2.34 5.79
N ASP A 22 1.82 -2.03 7.09
CA ASP A 22 2.54 -2.91 8.01
C ASP A 22 1.86 -4.28 8.14
N SER A 23 0.53 -4.30 8.17
CA SER A 23 -0.24 -5.54 8.21
C SER A 23 -0.16 -6.31 6.89
N LEU A 24 -0.09 -5.62 5.75
CA LEU A 24 0.13 -6.29 4.45
C LEU A 24 1.52 -6.93 4.35
N PHE A 25 2.56 -6.36 4.96
CA PHE A 25 3.91 -6.96 4.98
C PHE A 25 3.93 -8.33 5.65
N VAL A 26 3.04 -8.59 6.61
CA VAL A 26 2.90 -9.91 7.26
C VAL A 26 2.55 -11.00 6.25
N THR A 27 1.82 -10.64 5.18
CA THR A 27 1.43 -11.60 4.13
C THR A 27 2.63 -12.13 3.33
N THR A 28 3.66 -11.30 3.14
CA THR A 28 4.92 -11.71 2.51
C THR A 28 5.65 -12.73 3.38
N VAL A 29 5.78 -12.45 4.68
CA VAL A 29 6.45 -13.36 5.63
C VAL A 29 5.74 -14.71 5.67
N ALA A 30 4.41 -14.72 5.78
CA ALA A 30 3.64 -15.96 5.78
C ALA A 30 3.82 -16.75 4.48
N ARG A 31 3.82 -16.09 3.33
CA ARG A 31 4.08 -16.71 2.02
C ARG A 31 5.46 -17.35 1.98
N GLU A 32 6.48 -16.67 2.47
CA GLU A 32 7.85 -17.20 2.51
C GLU A 32 8.01 -18.37 3.48
N ILE A 33 7.29 -18.38 4.61
CA ILE A 33 7.19 -19.53 5.51
C ILE A 33 6.53 -20.70 4.78
N LYS A 34 5.38 -20.48 4.14
CA LYS A 34 4.62 -21.53 3.46
C LYS A 34 5.35 -22.13 2.25
N LYS A 35 6.19 -21.37 1.56
CA LYS A 35 7.07 -21.90 0.50
C LYS A 35 8.09 -22.92 1.04
N ARG A 36 8.58 -22.74 2.27
CA ARG A 36 9.59 -23.59 2.92
C ARG A 36 9.00 -24.72 3.74
N ARG A 37 7.90 -24.44 4.42
CA ARG A 37 7.20 -25.35 5.34
C ARG A 37 5.68 -25.24 5.11
N PRO A 38 5.11 -25.88 4.05
CA PRO A 38 3.68 -25.76 3.70
C PRO A 38 2.73 -26.22 4.81
N GLU A 39 3.16 -27.17 5.62
CA GLU A 39 2.40 -27.74 6.73
C GLU A 39 2.31 -26.83 7.96
N LEU A 40 3.23 -25.88 8.12
CA LEU A 40 3.23 -25.00 9.29
C LEU A 40 1.92 -24.22 9.42
N ARG A 41 1.38 -24.21 10.63
CA ARG A 41 0.22 -23.43 10.98
C ARG A 41 0.63 -21.98 11.26
N VAL A 42 0.29 -21.06 10.36
CA VAL A 42 0.57 -19.64 10.54
C VAL A 42 -0.70 -18.92 10.99
N VAL A 43 -0.60 -18.17 12.09
CA VAL A 43 -1.67 -17.30 12.60
C VAL A 43 -1.17 -15.87 12.74
N VAL A 44 -2.06 -14.90 12.78
CA VAL A 44 -1.69 -13.48 12.92
C VAL A 44 -2.50 -12.79 14.01
N GLU A 45 -1.85 -11.88 14.75
CA GLU A 45 -2.51 -10.91 15.62
C GLU A 45 -2.37 -9.50 15.02
N THR A 46 -3.50 -8.81 14.82
CA THR A 46 -3.51 -7.55 14.10
C THR A 46 -4.74 -6.70 14.40
N HIS A 47 -4.65 -5.40 14.12
CA HIS A 47 -5.79 -4.50 14.08
C HIS A 47 -6.61 -4.62 12.78
N TRP A 48 -6.04 -5.27 11.74
CA TRP A 48 -6.61 -5.38 10.39
C TRP A 48 -6.90 -6.85 10.03
N GLN A 49 -7.68 -7.55 10.85
CA GLN A 49 -7.97 -8.98 10.65
C GLN A 49 -8.55 -9.29 9.26
N GLN A 50 -9.36 -8.38 8.71
CA GLN A 50 -9.98 -8.50 7.40
C GLN A 50 -8.96 -8.64 6.25
N ILE A 51 -7.70 -8.23 6.41
CA ILE A 51 -6.65 -8.43 5.40
C ILE A 51 -6.40 -9.92 5.17
N PHE A 52 -6.47 -10.72 6.23
CA PHE A 52 -6.06 -12.12 6.25
C PHE A 52 -7.20 -13.09 5.92
N HIS A 53 -8.43 -12.57 5.88
CA HIS A 53 -9.59 -13.37 5.47
C HIS A 53 -9.41 -13.85 4.02
N ASN A 54 -9.73 -15.15 3.77
CA ASN A 54 -9.55 -15.81 2.48
C ASN A 54 -8.08 -15.90 1.98
N ASN A 55 -7.11 -15.63 2.85
CA ASN A 55 -5.70 -15.79 2.51
C ASN A 55 -5.25 -17.22 2.85
N PRO A 56 -4.83 -18.04 1.86
CA PRO A 56 -4.51 -19.45 2.07
C PRO A 56 -3.27 -19.69 2.96
N ASP A 57 -2.46 -18.67 3.19
CA ASP A 57 -1.25 -18.80 4.00
C ASP A 57 -1.53 -18.74 5.50
N PHE A 58 -2.75 -18.31 5.90
CA PHE A 58 -3.14 -18.14 7.30
C PHE A 58 -4.22 -19.13 7.74
N ALA A 59 -4.01 -19.72 8.90
CA ALA A 59 -5.03 -20.57 9.54
C ALA A 59 -6.06 -19.74 10.32
N ALA A 60 -5.66 -18.60 10.89
CA ALA A 60 -6.53 -17.69 11.63
C ALA A 60 -5.91 -16.31 11.77
N ALA A 61 -6.79 -15.31 12.01
CA ALA A 61 -6.43 -13.94 12.40
C ALA A 61 -7.14 -13.55 13.70
N PHE A 62 -6.41 -12.98 14.64
CA PHE A 62 -6.88 -12.62 15.96
C PHE A 62 -6.78 -11.10 16.19
N PRO A 63 -7.63 -10.53 17.08
CA PRO A 63 -7.44 -9.17 17.54
C PRO A 63 -6.09 -8.99 18.23
N PHE A 64 -5.48 -7.82 18.02
CA PHE A 64 -4.24 -7.48 18.68
C PHE A 64 -4.43 -7.41 20.21
N GLY A 65 -3.57 -8.10 20.97
CA GLY A 65 -3.61 -8.10 22.44
C GLY A 65 -3.65 -9.47 23.11
N ASN A 66 -3.85 -10.56 22.35
CA ASN A 66 -3.85 -11.94 22.88
C ASN A 66 -2.48 -12.62 22.76
N ARG A 67 -1.40 -11.86 22.89
CA ARG A 67 -0.03 -12.36 22.72
C ARG A 67 0.28 -13.48 23.70
N LYS A 68 0.63 -14.65 23.16
CA LYS A 68 1.46 -15.63 23.86
C LYS A 68 2.90 -15.28 23.51
N GLU A 69 3.72 -14.99 24.50
CA GLU A 69 5.13 -14.54 24.27
C GLU A 69 5.97 -15.59 23.55
N LYS A 70 5.68 -16.86 23.75
CA LYS A 70 6.38 -17.97 23.09
C LYS A 70 5.81 -18.17 21.66
N ASP A 71 6.69 -18.35 20.70
CA ASP A 71 6.39 -18.60 19.27
C ASP A 71 5.74 -17.42 18.53
N SER A 72 5.91 -16.20 19.05
CA SER A 72 5.40 -14.97 18.47
C SER A 72 6.53 -14.14 17.84
N PHE A 73 6.38 -13.75 16.57
CA PHE A 73 7.41 -13.07 15.79
C PHE A 73 6.91 -11.71 15.28
N SER A 74 7.73 -10.69 15.53
CA SER A 74 7.46 -9.33 15.03
C SER A 74 7.83 -9.19 13.56
N VAL A 75 6.88 -8.76 12.75
CA VAL A 75 7.11 -8.37 11.36
C VAL A 75 7.39 -6.87 11.34
N SER A 76 8.65 -6.49 11.57
CA SER A 76 9.07 -5.10 11.75
C SER A 76 10.35 -4.76 10.99
N TYR A 77 10.40 -3.53 10.48
CA TYR A 77 11.56 -2.92 9.82
C TYR A 77 12.08 -1.67 10.57
N SER A 78 11.39 -1.23 11.64
CA SER A 78 11.58 0.10 12.22
C SER A 78 12.60 0.17 13.36
N ASP A 79 13.31 -0.91 13.64
CA ASP A 79 14.37 -0.94 14.64
C ASP A 79 15.63 -1.55 14.04
N PRO A 80 16.70 -0.74 13.77
CA PRO A 80 16.78 0.71 13.98
C PRO A 80 15.94 1.52 12.95
N TRP A 81 15.66 2.77 13.26
CA TRP A 81 15.11 3.75 12.34
C TRP A 81 16.16 4.83 12.01
N PRO A 82 16.36 5.25 10.74
CA PRO A 82 15.74 4.70 9.53
C PRO A 82 16.20 3.26 9.25
N PRO A 83 15.41 2.49 8.46
CA PRO A 83 15.85 1.17 8.02
C PRO A 83 17.02 1.27 7.06
N GLU A 84 17.72 0.16 6.86
CA GLU A 84 18.73 0.05 5.82
C GLU A 84 18.20 0.48 4.45
N ARG A 85 19.10 0.98 3.57
CA ARG A 85 18.79 1.30 2.17
C ARG A 85 18.59 0.02 1.35
N LYS A 86 17.56 -0.73 1.75
CA LYS A 86 17.15 -2.01 1.18
C LYS A 86 15.63 -2.13 1.32
N ASN A 87 14.98 -2.84 0.41
CA ASN A 87 13.52 -3.01 0.48
C ASN A 87 13.09 -3.60 1.82
N VAL A 88 12.09 -2.99 2.46
CA VAL A 88 11.62 -3.37 3.81
C VAL A 88 11.19 -4.82 3.91
N LEU A 89 10.60 -5.41 2.86
CA LEU A 89 10.21 -6.82 2.85
C LEU A 89 11.43 -7.74 2.90
N ARG A 90 12.53 -7.37 2.23
CA ARG A 90 13.81 -8.09 2.34
C ARG A 90 14.38 -7.97 3.75
N VAL A 91 14.42 -6.75 4.30
CA VAL A 91 14.90 -6.51 5.67
C VAL A 91 14.12 -7.33 6.69
N ILE A 92 12.79 -7.31 6.61
CA ILE A 92 11.91 -8.08 7.51
C ILE A 92 12.19 -9.59 7.42
N CYS A 93 12.20 -10.13 6.20
CA CYS A 93 12.38 -11.57 5.98
C CYS A 93 13.78 -12.03 6.43
N GLU A 94 14.83 -11.28 6.11
CA GLU A 94 16.21 -11.61 6.54
C GLU A 94 16.36 -11.63 8.06
N ARG A 95 15.74 -10.68 8.78
CA ARG A 95 15.72 -10.69 10.25
C ARG A 95 15.06 -11.91 10.83
N LEU A 96 14.15 -12.53 10.10
CA LEU A 96 13.47 -13.78 10.47
C LEU A 96 14.16 -15.03 9.92
N GLY A 97 15.32 -14.86 9.26
CA GLY A 97 16.05 -15.96 8.64
C GLY A 97 15.41 -16.51 7.37
N LEU A 98 14.58 -15.72 6.71
CA LEU A 98 13.91 -16.05 5.45
C LEU A 98 14.62 -15.31 4.29
N ASP A 99 15.65 -15.92 3.74
CA ASP A 99 16.47 -15.32 2.69
C ASP A 99 15.74 -15.21 1.36
N ASP A 100 16.10 -14.19 0.56
CA ASP A 100 15.63 -13.92 -0.81
C ASP A 100 14.11 -13.97 -1.00
N PRO A 101 13.34 -13.18 -0.25
CA PRO A 101 11.89 -13.16 -0.41
C PRO A 101 11.47 -12.51 -1.73
N GLU A 102 10.31 -12.92 -2.23
CA GLU A 102 9.62 -12.17 -3.27
C GLU A 102 9.15 -10.82 -2.69
N VAL A 103 9.57 -9.70 -3.31
CA VAL A 103 9.17 -8.34 -2.90
C VAL A 103 7.73 -8.07 -3.37
N ARG A 104 6.78 -8.65 -2.66
CA ARG A 104 5.36 -8.57 -2.96
C ARG A 104 4.52 -8.78 -1.71
N THR A 105 3.40 -8.09 -1.60
CA THR A 105 2.33 -8.33 -0.65
C THR A 105 1.17 -9.08 -1.30
N TYR A 106 0.33 -9.71 -0.50
CA TYR A 106 -0.74 -10.58 -1.00
C TYR A 106 -2.09 -10.24 -0.38
N TYR A 107 -3.14 -10.22 -1.21
CA TYR A 107 -4.51 -10.00 -0.77
C TYR A 107 -5.49 -10.79 -1.64
N TYR A 108 -6.53 -11.37 -1.03
CA TYR A 108 -7.43 -12.29 -1.71
C TYR A 108 -8.90 -11.89 -1.48
N PRO A 109 -9.51 -11.06 -2.35
CA PRO A 109 -10.95 -10.84 -2.32
C PRO A 109 -11.71 -12.14 -2.60
N THR A 110 -12.83 -12.36 -1.92
CA THR A 110 -13.74 -13.47 -2.18
C THR A 110 -14.52 -13.25 -3.47
N ARG A 111 -15.21 -14.30 -3.94
CA ARG A 111 -16.11 -14.19 -5.10
C ARG A 111 -17.25 -13.21 -4.83
N ASP A 112 -17.85 -13.26 -3.64
CA ASP A 112 -19.00 -12.41 -3.28
C ASP A 112 -18.59 -10.94 -3.17
N GLU A 113 -17.42 -10.64 -2.61
CA GLU A 113 -16.88 -9.28 -2.58
C GLU A 113 -16.63 -8.74 -4.00
N ARG A 114 -16.07 -9.55 -4.89
CA ARG A 114 -15.92 -9.17 -6.31
C ARG A 114 -17.26 -8.95 -7.03
N MET A 115 -18.29 -9.76 -6.75
CA MET A 115 -19.63 -9.54 -7.29
C MET A 115 -20.23 -8.23 -6.76
N LYS A 116 -20.12 -7.98 -5.45
CA LYS A 116 -20.59 -6.73 -4.83
C LYS A 116 -19.83 -5.52 -5.38
N ALA A 117 -18.51 -5.60 -5.52
CA ALA A 117 -17.71 -4.55 -6.13
C ALA A 117 -18.18 -4.20 -7.55
N ARG A 118 -18.46 -5.20 -8.38
CA ARG A 118 -18.98 -4.99 -9.74
C ARG A 118 -20.33 -4.28 -9.76
N SER A 119 -21.21 -4.53 -8.79
CA SER A 119 -22.51 -3.86 -8.69
C SER A 119 -22.41 -2.40 -8.21
N ILE A 120 -21.32 -2.04 -7.52
CA ILE A 120 -21.05 -0.69 -7.02
C ILE A 120 -20.20 0.12 -8.02
N ARG A 121 -19.37 -0.57 -8.81
CA ARG A 121 -18.56 0.07 -9.85
C ARG A 121 -19.46 0.89 -10.77
N PRO A 122 -19.08 2.14 -11.14
CA PRO A 122 -19.83 2.91 -12.12
C PRO A 122 -20.08 2.10 -13.39
N PRO A 123 -21.32 2.05 -13.89
CA PRO A 123 -21.67 1.32 -15.10
C PRO A 123 -21.18 2.07 -16.34
N SER A 124 -19.90 1.95 -16.64
CA SER A 124 -19.26 2.69 -17.73
C SER A 124 -18.21 1.80 -18.40
N ALA A 125 -18.11 1.93 -19.74
CA ALA A 125 -17.02 1.38 -20.53
C ALA A 125 -15.76 2.27 -20.47
N ARG A 126 -15.78 3.35 -19.67
CA ARG A 126 -14.67 4.29 -19.54
C ARG A 126 -13.57 3.70 -18.66
N PRO A 127 -12.30 4.06 -18.91
CA PRO A 127 -11.21 3.71 -18.01
C PRO A 127 -11.45 4.23 -16.61
N LEU A 128 -11.21 3.38 -15.61
CA LEU A 128 -11.37 3.69 -14.21
C LEU A 128 -10.01 3.88 -13.54
N LEU A 129 -9.74 5.08 -13.04
CA LEU A 129 -8.58 5.43 -12.27
C LEU A 129 -8.96 5.57 -10.79
N VAL A 130 -8.37 4.79 -9.92
CA VAL A 130 -8.46 5.03 -8.47
C VAL A 130 -7.39 6.02 -8.06
N VAL A 131 -7.78 7.06 -7.34
CA VAL A 131 -6.86 8.08 -6.81
C VAL A 131 -6.87 8.06 -5.28
N HIS A 132 -5.68 8.23 -4.66
CA HIS A 132 -5.57 8.26 -3.20
C HIS A 132 -4.62 9.36 -2.73
N PRO A 133 -5.16 10.57 -2.43
CA PRO A 133 -4.37 11.75 -2.12
C PRO A 133 -3.84 11.80 -0.68
N PHE A 134 -4.13 10.82 0.15
CA PHE A 134 -3.74 10.84 1.57
C PHE A 134 -2.90 9.63 1.94
N SER A 135 -1.93 9.82 2.84
CA SER A 135 -1.06 8.74 3.35
C SER A 135 -1.34 8.39 4.81
N GLY A 136 -2.58 8.62 5.28
CA GLY A 136 -3.04 8.33 6.64
C GLY A 136 -2.87 9.49 7.62
N PHE A 137 -3.65 9.44 8.70
CA PHE A 137 -3.80 10.53 9.68
C PHE A 137 -2.49 10.87 10.43
N PHE A 138 -1.63 9.89 10.65
CA PHE A 138 -0.36 10.04 11.38
C PHE A 138 0.87 10.20 10.47
N ALA A 139 0.66 10.39 9.16
CA ALA A 139 1.78 10.52 8.26
C ALA A 139 2.51 11.86 8.43
N ALA A 140 3.84 11.82 8.37
CA ALA A 140 4.65 13.03 8.36
C ALA A 140 4.20 13.97 7.23
N ARG A 141 4.24 15.30 7.46
CA ARG A 141 3.89 16.30 6.43
C ARG A 141 4.74 16.14 5.18
N SER A 142 6.00 15.78 5.35
CA SER A 142 6.94 15.47 4.26
C SER A 142 6.55 14.23 3.44
N LYS A 143 5.57 13.45 3.88
CA LYS A 143 5.00 12.30 3.17
C LYS A 143 3.84 12.67 2.25
N GLN A 144 3.23 13.83 2.45
CA GLN A 144 2.07 14.28 1.68
C GLN A 144 2.51 15.01 0.39
N TRP A 145 2.01 14.57 -0.75
CA TRP A 145 2.14 15.36 -1.97
C TRP A 145 1.25 16.61 -1.89
N ASP A 146 1.70 17.76 -2.40
CA ASP A 146 0.98 19.03 -2.25
C ASP A 146 -0.46 18.91 -2.79
N PHE A 147 -1.42 19.32 -1.98
CA PHE A 147 -2.84 19.20 -2.30
C PHE A 147 -3.23 19.96 -3.59
N ARG A 148 -2.53 21.07 -3.90
CA ARG A 148 -2.71 21.79 -5.16
C ARG A 148 -2.24 20.98 -6.37
N HIS A 149 -1.22 20.15 -6.21
CA HIS A 149 -0.76 19.24 -7.26
C HIS A 149 -1.79 18.13 -7.54
N TRP A 150 -2.51 17.65 -6.50
CA TRP A 150 -3.63 16.73 -6.71
C TRP A 150 -4.73 17.37 -7.56
N LYS A 151 -5.09 18.62 -7.28
CA LYS A 151 -6.07 19.38 -8.08
C LYS A 151 -5.61 19.49 -9.54
N GLN A 152 -4.38 19.97 -9.75
CA GLN A 152 -3.80 20.13 -11.09
C GLN A 152 -3.74 18.80 -11.84
N PHE A 153 -3.29 17.72 -11.19
CA PHE A 153 -3.26 16.38 -11.78
C PHE A 153 -4.65 15.94 -12.27
N LEU A 154 -5.67 16.12 -11.44
CA LEU A 154 -7.04 15.74 -11.80
C LEU A 154 -7.61 16.59 -12.93
N GLU A 155 -7.25 17.88 -13.00
CA GLU A 155 -7.62 18.79 -14.09
C GLU A 155 -6.96 18.42 -15.42
N LEU A 156 -5.74 17.86 -15.39
CA LEU A 156 -5.01 17.39 -16.57
C LEU A 156 -5.57 16.10 -17.16
N LEU A 157 -6.29 15.29 -16.38
CA LEU A 157 -6.84 14.04 -16.88
C LEU A 157 -7.91 14.25 -17.94
N PRO A 158 -7.91 13.50 -19.06
CA PRO A 158 -8.97 13.52 -20.05
C PRO A 158 -10.37 13.30 -19.44
N PRO A 159 -11.42 13.96 -19.99
CA PRO A 159 -12.76 13.89 -19.42
C PRO A 159 -13.43 12.51 -19.52
N GLU A 160 -12.93 11.62 -20.36
CA GLU A 160 -13.40 10.25 -20.49
C GLU A 160 -12.91 9.31 -19.37
N ILE A 161 -11.93 9.73 -18.56
CA ILE A 161 -11.42 8.91 -17.46
C ILE A 161 -12.32 9.10 -16.25
N GLU A 162 -12.92 8.04 -15.74
CA GLU A 162 -13.59 8.04 -14.47
C GLU A 162 -12.60 7.92 -13.32
N THR A 163 -12.85 8.65 -12.24
CA THR A 163 -12.00 8.64 -11.07
C THR A 163 -12.80 8.27 -9.81
N ILE A 164 -12.23 7.42 -8.97
CA ILE A 164 -12.78 7.08 -7.66
C ILE A 164 -11.71 7.33 -6.60
N ARG A 165 -12.10 7.92 -5.49
CA ARG A 165 -11.30 7.98 -4.27
C ARG A 165 -11.94 7.14 -3.18
N PHE A 166 -11.11 6.36 -2.47
CA PHE A 166 -11.48 5.71 -1.23
C PHE A 166 -10.88 6.46 -0.03
N GLY A 167 -11.62 6.49 1.08
CA GLY A 167 -11.12 7.11 2.31
C GLY A 167 -12.10 7.03 3.48
N GLY A 168 -11.69 7.55 4.63
CA GLY A 168 -12.56 7.75 5.80
C GLY A 168 -13.40 9.02 5.69
N VAL A 169 -14.47 9.10 6.48
CA VAL A 169 -15.34 10.29 6.54
C VAL A 169 -14.64 11.53 7.08
N ASP A 170 -13.61 11.34 7.91
CA ASP A 170 -12.83 12.42 8.50
C ASP A 170 -11.69 12.94 7.61
N GLU A 171 -11.46 12.29 6.47
CA GLU A 171 -10.45 12.73 5.51
C GLU A 171 -11.00 13.87 4.65
N PRO A 172 -10.15 14.85 4.25
CA PRO A 172 -10.57 15.90 3.32
C PRO A 172 -11.08 15.31 2.00
N THR A 173 -12.04 15.96 1.38
CA THR A 173 -12.49 15.61 0.02
C THR A 173 -11.40 15.87 -1.01
N THR A 174 -11.43 15.12 -2.11
CA THR A 174 -10.51 15.34 -3.22
C THR A 174 -10.75 16.71 -3.86
N PRO A 175 -9.71 17.52 -4.12
CA PRO A 175 -9.88 18.89 -4.62
C PRO A 175 -10.20 18.91 -6.11
N THR A 176 -11.42 18.53 -6.50
CA THR A 176 -11.81 18.45 -7.91
C THR A 176 -13.29 18.74 -8.12
N ASP A 177 -13.60 19.38 -9.24
CA ASP A 177 -14.96 19.62 -9.73
C ASP A 177 -15.32 18.69 -10.91
N ARG A 178 -14.55 17.62 -11.12
CA ARG A 178 -14.78 16.66 -12.22
C ARG A 178 -16.15 15.97 -12.07
N PRO A 179 -17.03 16.01 -13.09
CA PRO A 179 -18.35 15.40 -13.00
C PRO A 179 -18.31 13.86 -12.93
N ASN A 180 -17.20 13.26 -13.35
CA ASN A 180 -16.95 11.82 -13.33
C ASN A 180 -15.97 11.40 -12.21
N HIS A 181 -15.85 12.21 -11.16
CA HIS A 181 -15.18 11.87 -9.91
C HIS A 181 -16.21 11.40 -8.87
N ARG A 182 -15.86 10.36 -8.12
CA ARG A 182 -16.68 9.85 -7.02
C ARG A 182 -15.88 9.65 -5.76
N GLU A 183 -16.34 10.26 -4.67
CA GLU A 183 -15.87 9.98 -3.32
C GLU A 183 -16.62 8.76 -2.79
N MET A 184 -15.90 7.69 -2.48
CA MET A 184 -16.43 6.49 -1.85
C MET A 184 -15.80 6.34 -0.48
N VAL A 185 -16.45 6.93 0.51
CA VAL A 185 -15.98 6.97 1.90
C VAL A 185 -16.68 5.92 2.75
N ASP A 186 -16.03 5.52 3.85
CA ASP A 186 -16.57 4.63 4.88
C ASP A 186 -17.01 3.25 4.35
N LEU A 187 -16.36 2.78 3.30
CA LEU A 187 -16.57 1.42 2.81
C LEU A 187 -15.73 0.42 3.61
N ASP A 188 -16.26 -0.77 3.79
CA ASP A 188 -15.50 -1.90 4.31
C ASP A 188 -14.25 -2.16 3.45
N LEU A 189 -13.09 -2.37 4.10
CA LEU A 189 -11.81 -2.57 3.42
C LEU A 189 -11.85 -3.72 2.41
N ARG A 190 -12.63 -4.77 2.68
CA ARG A 190 -12.79 -5.92 1.77
C ARG A 190 -13.47 -5.50 0.47
N ILE A 191 -14.46 -4.60 0.56
CA ILE A 191 -15.17 -4.04 -0.59
C ILE A 191 -14.28 -3.03 -1.32
N VAL A 192 -13.53 -2.17 -0.59
CA VAL A 192 -12.52 -1.29 -1.18
C VAL A 192 -11.51 -2.08 -1.99
N ALA A 193 -10.97 -3.18 -1.45
CA ALA A 193 -10.01 -4.03 -2.16
C ALA A 193 -10.60 -4.65 -3.42
N ALA A 194 -11.83 -5.16 -3.35
CA ALA A 194 -12.51 -5.76 -4.49
C ALA A 194 -12.84 -4.72 -5.59
N LEU A 195 -13.20 -3.48 -5.21
CA LEU A 195 -13.40 -2.36 -6.14
C LEU A 195 -12.06 -1.92 -6.77
N LEU A 196 -11.03 -1.75 -5.94
CA LEU A 196 -9.69 -1.41 -6.41
C LEU A 196 -9.18 -2.43 -7.44
N GLN A 197 -9.45 -3.73 -7.25
CA GLN A 197 -9.10 -4.78 -8.21
C GLN A 197 -9.80 -4.62 -9.57
N THR A 198 -10.91 -3.85 -9.65
CA THR A 198 -11.59 -3.57 -10.92
C THR A 198 -11.05 -2.33 -11.64
N ALA A 199 -10.16 -1.58 -11.02
CA ALA A 199 -9.57 -0.38 -11.62
C ALA A 199 -8.56 -0.73 -12.72
N ASP A 200 -8.47 0.12 -13.72
CA ASP A 200 -7.51 0.02 -14.82
C ASP A 200 -6.12 0.53 -14.38
N ALA A 201 -6.10 1.49 -13.45
CA ALA A 201 -4.88 1.96 -12.80
C ALA A 201 -5.18 2.58 -11.41
N PHE A 202 -4.12 2.72 -10.63
CA PHE A 202 -4.09 3.42 -9.34
C PHE A 202 -3.05 4.55 -9.37
N VAL A 203 -3.39 5.70 -8.83
CA VAL A 203 -2.46 6.79 -8.55
C VAL A 203 -2.60 7.20 -7.10
N GLY A 204 -1.55 7.09 -6.32
CA GLY A 204 -1.59 7.45 -4.90
C GLY A 204 -0.22 7.77 -4.33
N GLN A 205 -0.24 8.29 -3.11
CA GLN A 205 0.98 8.43 -2.33
C GLN A 205 1.42 7.08 -1.78
N GLU A 206 2.70 6.96 -1.42
CA GLU A 206 3.21 5.82 -0.65
C GLU A 206 2.38 5.70 0.65
N SER A 207 1.59 4.63 0.73
CA SER A 207 0.57 4.44 1.77
C SER A 207 0.09 2.99 1.82
N GLY A 208 -0.71 2.66 2.84
CA GLY A 208 -1.34 1.34 2.95
C GLY A 208 -2.18 0.96 1.72
N LEU A 209 -2.87 1.91 1.10
CA LEU A 209 -3.68 1.64 -0.10
C LEU A 209 -2.81 1.39 -1.35
N ALA A 210 -1.64 2.03 -1.45
CA ALA A 210 -0.66 1.73 -2.51
C ALA A 210 -0.12 0.30 -2.39
N HIS A 211 0.19 -0.15 -1.17
CA HIS A 211 0.57 -1.55 -0.92
C HIS A 211 -0.57 -2.53 -1.25
N LEU A 212 -1.82 -2.16 -0.97
CA LEU A 212 -2.99 -2.97 -1.31
C LEU A 212 -3.21 -3.05 -2.83
N ALA A 213 -3.08 -1.94 -3.56
CA ALA A 213 -3.15 -1.92 -5.02
C ALA A 213 -2.11 -2.85 -5.64
N THR A 214 -0.87 -2.80 -5.14
CA THR A 214 0.21 -3.70 -5.55
C THR A 214 -0.12 -5.17 -5.24
N ALA A 215 -0.65 -5.46 -4.05
CA ALA A 215 -1.05 -6.82 -3.66
C ALA A 215 -2.13 -7.41 -4.58
N LEU A 216 -3.01 -6.56 -5.11
CA LEU A 216 -4.09 -6.91 -6.03
C LEU A 216 -3.66 -6.96 -7.50
N GLY A 217 -2.41 -6.57 -7.81
CA GLY A 217 -1.89 -6.54 -9.18
C GLY A 217 -2.43 -5.38 -10.02
N VAL A 218 -2.92 -4.32 -9.39
CA VAL A 218 -3.40 -3.12 -10.09
C VAL A 218 -2.20 -2.30 -10.56
N PRO A 219 -2.10 -1.95 -11.87
CA PRO A 219 -1.05 -1.07 -12.37
C PRO A 219 -1.05 0.25 -11.60
N SER A 220 0.11 0.64 -11.04
CA SER A 220 0.14 1.75 -10.08
C SER A 220 1.22 2.78 -10.38
N VAL A 221 0.86 4.05 -10.26
CA VAL A 221 1.81 5.16 -10.09
C VAL A 221 1.82 5.52 -8.61
N VAL A 222 2.97 5.37 -7.96
CA VAL A 222 3.14 5.65 -6.54
C VAL A 222 4.03 6.87 -6.36
N ILE A 223 3.50 7.90 -5.71
CA ILE A 223 4.20 9.16 -5.48
C ILE A 223 4.90 9.07 -4.13
N PHE A 224 6.21 9.09 -4.19
CA PHE A 224 7.08 9.29 -3.05
C PHE A 224 7.41 10.78 -2.94
N THR A 225 7.51 11.27 -1.73
CA THR A 225 7.95 12.62 -1.43
C THR A 225 9.30 12.57 -0.70
N GLY A 226 9.62 13.53 0.14
CA GLY A 226 10.91 13.55 0.82
C GLY A 226 11.04 12.66 2.05
N PHE A 227 10.00 11.94 2.46
CA PHE A 227 10.03 11.18 3.71
C PHE A 227 10.79 9.86 3.59
N VAL A 228 10.37 9.01 2.68
CA VAL A 228 10.97 7.68 2.43
C VAL A 228 11.24 7.49 0.94
N PRO A 229 12.24 6.68 0.56
CA PRO A 229 12.58 6.47 -0.84
C PRO A 229 11.94 5.21 -1.43
N PRO A 230 11.81 5.15 -2.78
CA PRO A 230 11.22 4.00 -3.47
C PRO A 230 12.04 2.71 -3.38
N ASP A 231 13.36 2.79 -3.24
CA ASP A 231 14.23 1.61 -3.08
C ASP A 231 14.00 0.87 -1.75
N VAL A 232 13.36 1.55 -0.78
CA VAL A 232 13.01 0.96 0.53
C VAL A 232 11.55 0.54 0.61
N PHE A 233 10.59 1.36 0.16
CA PHE A 233 9.16 1.09 0.30
C PHE A 233 8.42 0.85 -1.02
N GLY A 234 9.09 0.98 -2.16
CA GLY A 234 8.49 0.77 -3.46
C GLY A 234 8.53 -0.70 -3.92
N TYR A 235 7.84 -0.95 -5.02
CA TYR A 235 7.81 -2.24 -5.71
C TYR A 235 8.24 -2.04 -7.16
N GLU A 236 8.98 -3.00 -7.72
CA GLU A 236 9.49 -2.91 -9.11
C GLU A 236 8.38 -2.90 -10.16
N GLN A 237 7.23 -3.53 -9.88
CA GLN A 237 6.07 -3.54 -10.78
C GLN A 237 5.30 -2.21 -10.83
N ASN A 238 5.58 -1.27 -9.94
CA ASN A 238 4.96 0.05 -9.91
C ASN A 238 5.84 1.09 -10.61
N ILE A 239 5.21 2.14 -11.12
CA ILE A 239 5.91 3.36 -11.50
C ILE A 239 6.07 4.20 -10.22
N ASN A 240 7.28 4.21 -9.66
CA ASN A 240 7.58 4.94 -8.43
C ASN A 240 8.18 6.30 -8.78
N LEU A 241 7.47 7.38 -8.49
CA LEU A 241 7.92 8.75 -8.72
C LEU A 241 8.44 9.35 -7.43
N ALA A 242 9.66 9.85 -7.43
CA ALA A 242 10.31 10.44 -6.26
C ALA A 242 11.04 11.73 -6.62
N PRO A 243 11.22 12.66 -5.65
CA PRO A 243 12.00 13.86 -5.88
C PRO A 243 13.49 13.54 -6.01
N ASP A 244 14.13 14.15 -6.99
CA ASP A 244 15.59 14.19 -7.09
C ASP A 244 16.11 15.41 -6.32
N LEU A 245 16.31 15.24 -5.01
CA LEU A 245 16.74 16.30 -4.12
C LEU A 245 17.84 15.79 -3.17
N PRO A 246 18.91 16.56 -2.92
CA PRO A 246 20.06 16.11 -2.15
C PRO A 246 19.76 15.84 -0.67
N TYR A 247 18.63 16.31 -0.15
CA TYR A 247 18.17 16.13 1.23
C TYR A 247 16.94 15.20 1.34
N ALA A 248 16.55 14.53 0.27
CA ALA A 248 15.55 13.47 0.27
C ALA A 248 16.24 12.11 0.06
N PRO A 249 15.86 11.09 0.83
CA PRO A 249 14.84 11.06 1.88
C PRO A 249 15.34 11.68 3.20
N CYS A 250 14.44 12.37 3.89
CA CYS A 250 14.77 13.03 5.17
C CYS A 250 14.52 12.13 6.40
N TRP A 251 13.70 11.11 6.31
CA TRP A 251 13.32 10.19 7.38
C TRP A 251 12.70 10.84 8.63
N GLN A 252 12.30 12.12 8.54
CA GLN A 252 11.79 12.90 9.66
C GLN A 252 10.30 12.66 9.86
N LYS A 253 9.93 12.04 10.99
CA LYS A 253 8.53 11.80 11.38
C LYS A 253 7.85 13.09 11.87
N ASP A 254 8.59 13.94 12.58
CA ASP A 254 8.07 15.11 13.28
C ASP A 254 8.61 16.41 12.66
N GLY A 255 8.03 16.80 11.54
CA GLY A 255 8.42 18.03 10.85
C GLY A 255 9.54 17.84 9.83
N CYS A 256 10.05 18.95 9.31
CA CYS A 256 11.09 18.99 8.28
C CYS A 256 12.14 20.03 8.65
N PRO A 257 13.03 19.75 9.65
CA PRO A 257 14.02 20.72 10.14
C PRO A 257 14.97 21.27 9.07
N PRO A 258 15.45 20.46 8.08
CA PRO A 258 16.40 20.95 7.09
C PRO A 258 15.77 21.88 6.05
N CYS A 259 14.50 21.69 5.72
CA CYS A 259 13.83 22.49 4.71
C CYS A 259 12.42 22.90 5.16
N LYS A 260 12.30 23.89 6.01
CA LYS A 260 11.00 24.41 6.51
C LYS A 260 9.93 24.67 5.44
N ALA A 261 10.32 24.67 4.17
CA ALA A 261 9.47 24.92 3.02
C ALA A 261 8.83 23.69 2.39
N GLU A 262 9.08 22.47 2.92
CA GLU A 262 8.50 21.22 2.40
C GLU A 262 8.63 21.06 0.87
N ILE A 263 9.77 21.46 0.29
CA ILE A 263 10.01 21.52 -1.17
C ILE A 263 9.78 20.15 -1.83
N CYS A 264 10.13 19.08 -1.13
CA CYS A 264 9.97 17.70 -1.60
C CYS A 264 8.50 17.33 -1.90
N THR A 265 7.52 17.93 -1.20
CA THR A 265 6.10 17.65 -1.43
C THR A 265 5.59 18.21 -2.76
N ARG A 266 6.38 19.07 -3.41
CA ARG A 266 6.07 19.75 -4.69
C ARG A 266 7.06 19.41 -5.80
N ALA A 267 8.05 18.58 -5.52
CA ALA A 267 9.10 18.29 -6.49
C ALA A 267 8.61 17.37 -7.63
N VAL A 268 7.80 16.37 -7.31
CA VAL A 268 7.12 15.56 -8.33
C VAL A 268 6.02 16.41 -8.98
N LYS A 269 6.04 16.55 -10.30
CA LYS A 269 5.12 17.44 -11.03
C LYS A 269 3.82 16.74 -11.43
N PRO A 270 2.67 17.43 -11.40
CA PRO A 270 1.38 16.88 -11.82
C PRO A 270 1.37 16.36 -13.25
N GLU A 271 2.08 17.04 -14.17
CA GLU A 271 2.22 16.66 -15.56
C GLU A 271 2.89 15.29 -15.71
N THR A 272 3.97 15.05 -14.94
CA THR A 272 4.68 13.76 -14.93
C THR A 272 3.77 12.66 -14.38
N VAL A 273 3.02 12.93 -13.32
CA VAL A 273 2.07 11.94 -12.75
C VAL A 273 0.97 11.62 -13.77
N CYS A 274 0.43 12.65 -14.45
CA CYS A 274 -0.59 12.49 -15.48
C CYS A 274 -0.08 11.66 -16.66
N GLU A 275 1.10 11.96 -17.21
CA GLU A 275 1.74 11.19 -18.27
C GLU A 275 1.83 9.70 -17.90
N LYS A 276 2.36 9.40 -16.72
CA LYS A 276 2.55 8.01 -16.27
C LYS A 276 1.23 7.30 -15.99
N ALA A 277 0.21 8.00 -15.50
CA ALA A 277 -1.13 7.45 -15.32
C ALA A 277 -1.77 7.09 -16.67
N LEU A 278 -1.65 7.97 -17.68
CA LEU A 278 -2.16 7.73 -19.03
C LEU A 278 -1.44 6.55 -19.70
N ASP A 279 -0.11 6.46 -19.57
CA ASP A 279 0.68 5.31 -20.05
C ASP A 279 0.14 3.97 -19.50
N LEU A 280 -0.23 3.92 -18.21
CA LEU A 280 -0.80 2.71 -17.60
C LEU A 280 -2.20 2.41 -18.12
N LEU A 281 -3.06 3.42 -18.25
CA LEU A 281 -4.44 3.27 -18.75
C LEU A 281 -4.47 2.82 -20.21
N GLU A 282 -3.55 3.29 -21.05
CA GLU A 282 -3.41 2.82 -22.45
C GLU A 282 -3.01 1.34 -22.50
N ARG A 283 -2.04 0.93 -21.69
CA ARG A 283 -1.60 -0.48 -21.62
C ARG A 283 -2.69 -1.42 -21.10
N SER A 284 -3.58 -0.93 -20.22
CA SER A 284 -4.69 -1.74 -19.68
C SER A 284 -5.78 -2.04 -20.72
N ARG A 285 -5.96 -1.17 -21.72
CA ARG A 285 -6.92 -1.37 -22.82
C ARG A 285 -6.59 -2.56 -23.73
N TRP A 286 -5.35 -3.04 -23.70
CA TRP A 286 -4.86 -4.14 -24.53
C TRP A 286 -4.73 -5.47 -23.76
N ARG A 287 -5.21 -5.53 -22.52
CA ARG A 287 -5.27 -6.74 -21.67
C ARG A 287 -6.70 -7.27 -21.57
#